data_c9f98f6bb66525eb8f753cd2400c78fd
#
_entry.id   c9f98f6bb66525eb8f753cd2400c78fd
#
_cell.length_a   1.000
_cell.length_b   1.000
_cell.length_c   1.000
_cell.angle_alpha   90.00
_cell.angle_beta   90.00
_cell.angle_gamma   90.00
#
_symmetry.space_group_name_H-M   'P 1'
#
loop_
_entity.id
_entity.type
_entity.pdbx_description
1 polymer ?
#
loop_
_entity_poly.entity_id
_entity_poly.type
_entity_poly.pdbx_seq_one_letter_code
_entity_poly.pdbx_strand_id
1 'polypeptide(L)'
;MNDLDRIDRAMLVALQQDGRLSVAKLAERVGLSETPCARRLKRLESDGFIDGYRAVLSRKTLELGVVAFAQVRFSVHDRALSDRFEREIQGIPRIVSCHNVSGTADYLLQIVARNLDEYGIFMRDVLRTLPGVTAVESMLSLREVKRDGGLPVP
;
A
#
# COMPACT_ATOMS: atom_id res chain seq x y z
N MET A 1 6.06 23.82 9.73
CA MET A 1 6.08 22.36 9.99
C MET A 1 5.07 22.14 11.12
N ASN A 2 3.92 21.54 10.84
CA ASN A 2 2.90 21.28 11.86
C ASN A 2 3.44 20.25 12.83
N ASP A 3 3.73 20.67 14.06
CA ASP A 3 4.30 19.82 15.07
C ASP A 3 3.19 18.96 15.71
N LEU A 4 3.36 17.63 15.70
CA LEU A 4 2.44 16.70 16.35
C LEU A 4 2.70 16.73 17.87
N ASP A 5 1.70 17.09 18.66
CA ASP A 5 1.79 16.94 20.10
C ASP A 5 1.60 15.47 20.54
N ARG A 6 1.79 15.19 21.84
CA ARG A 6 1.65 13.83 22.37
C ARG A 6 0.25 13.23 22.12
N ILE A 7 -0.77 14.06 22.14
CA ILE A 7 -2.15 13.60 21.95
C ILE A 7 -2.39 13.27 20.47
N ASP A 8 -1.92 14.10 19.55
CA ASP A 8 -2.01 13.86 18.11
C ASP A 8 -1.33 12.53 17.72
N ARG A 9 -0.14 12.28 18.26
CA ARG A 9 0.56 11.00 18.08
C ARG A 9 -0.26 9.83 18.61
N ALA A 10 -0.83 9.94 19.80
CA ALA A 10 -1.69 8.90 20.36
C ALA A 10 -2.95 8.64 19.50
N MET A 11 -3.55 9.69 18.95
CA MET A 11 -4.69 9.57 18.02
C MET A 11 -4.29 8.83 16.76
N LEU A 12 -3.17 9.18 16.12
CA LEU A 12 -2.68 8.52 14.92
C LEU A 12 -2.38 7.03 15.17
N VAL A 13 -1.72 6.70 16.28
CA VAL A 13 -1.46 5.31 16.66
C VAL A 13 -2.75 4.52 16.87
N ALA A 14 -3.74 5.10 17.56
CA ALA A 14 -5.03 4.47 17.79
C ALA A 14 -5.78 4.20 16.47
N LEU A 15 -5.77 5.17 15.57
CA LEU A 15 -6.45 5.07 14.26
C LEU A 15 -5.76 4.09 13.29
N GLN A 16 -4.44 3.95 13.35
CA GLN A 16 -3.74 2.91 12.60
C GLN A 16 -4.12 1.49 13.06
N GLN A 17 -4.43 1.31 14.35
CA GLN A 17 -4.87 0.02 14.89
C GLN A 17 -6.34 -0.28 14.56
N ASP A 18 -7.21 0.74 14.62
CA ASP A 18 -8.62 0.65 14.33
C ASP A 18 -9.14 1.94 13.68
N GLY A 19 -9.15 1.95 12.35
CA GLY A 19 -9.67 3.09 11.56
C GLY A 19 -11.19 3.29 11.65
N ARG A 20 -11.92 2.43 12.38
CA ARG A 20 -13.37 2.54 12.60
C ARG A 20 -13.75 3.11 13.96
N LEU A 21 -12.78 3.58 14.74
CA LEU A 21 -13.08 4.23 16.03
C LEU A 21 -14.02 5.42 15.83
N SER A 22 -15.10 5.44 16.59
CA SER A 22 -15.92 6.65 16.71
C SER A 22 -15.13 7.75 17.43
N VAL A 23 -15.49 9.00 17.21
CA VAL A 23 -14.89 10.14 17.91
C VAL A 23 -14.97 9.97 19.44
N ALA A 24 -16.09 9.45 19.96
CA ALA A 24 -16.25 9.17 21.37
C ALA A 24 -15.22 8.16 21.90
N LYS A 25 -15.05 7.02 21.20
CA LYS A 25 -14.05 6.01 21.57
C LYS A 25 -12.62 6.49 21.41
N LEU A 26 -12.35 7.29 20.40
CA LEU A 26 -11.03 7.89 20.20
C LEU A 26 -10.71 8.89 21.34
N ALA A 27 -11.67 9.74 21.68
CA ALA A 27 -11.56 10.70 22.77
C ALA A 27 -11.26 10.02 24.11
N GLU A 28 -11.98 8.95 24.44
CA GLU A 28 -11.74 8.12 25.62
C GLU A 28 -10.31 7.57 25.65
N ARG A 29 -9.81 7.01 24.51
CA ARG A 29 -8.45 6.45 24.42
C ARG A 29 -7.34 7.48 24.65
N VAL A 30 -7.57 8.74 24.22
CA VAL A 30 -6.55 9.79 24.32
C VAL A 30 -6.78 10.76 25.47
N GLY A 31 -7.79 10.51 26.33
CA GLY A 31 -8.09 11.32 27.51
C GLY A 31 -8.63 12.71 27.19
N LEU A 32 -9.47 12.83 26.17
CA LEU A 32 -10.14 14.08 25.76
C LEU A 32 -11.67 13.95 25.87
N SER A 33 -12.35 15.10 25.88
CA SER A 33 -13.79 15.13 25.51
C SER A 33 -13.95 15.10 23.98
N GLU A 34 -15.16 14.74 23.51
CA GLU A 34 -15.41 14.53 22.07
C GLU A 34 -15.16 15.78 21.20
N THR A 35 -15.55 16.94 21.65
CA THR A 35 -15.42 18.17 20.86
C THR A 35 -13.98 18.52 20.50
N PRO A 36 -13.02 18.60 21.45
CA PRO A 36 -11.61 18.83 21.10
C PRO A 36 -11.00 17.67 20.34
N CYS A 37 -11.42 16.42 20.59
CA CYS A 37 -10.97 15.26 19.83
C CYS A 37 -11.41 15.37 18.34
N ALA A 38 -12.67 15.66 18.07
CA ALA A 38 -13.19 15.84 16.72
C ALA A 38 -12.46 16.97 15.97
N ARG A 39 -12.20 18.09 16.64
CA ARG A 39 -11.45 19.23 16.05
C ARG A 39 -10.01 18.82 15.69
N ARG A 40 -9.32 18.07 16.56
CA ARG A 40 -7.98 17.55 16.28
C ARG A 40 -7.98 16.55 15.13
N LEU A 41 -8.91 15.61 15.13
CA LEU A 41 -9.06 14.64 14.06
C LEU A 41 -9.21 15.32 12.69
N LYS A 42 -10.15 16.26 12.59
CA LYS A 42 -10.35 17.03 11.36
C LYS A 42 -9.09 17.80 10.93
N ARG A 43 -8.31 18.33 11.88
CA ARG A 43 -7.03 18.97 11.58
C ARG A 43 -6.02 17.95 11.03
N LEU A 44 -5.86 16.79 11.68
CA LEU A 44 -4.92 15.75 11.23
C LEU A 44 -5.26 15.24 9.82
N GLU A 45 -6.54 15.16 9.49
CA GLU A 45 -7.02 14.85 8.13
C GLU A 45 -6.72 15.99 7.15
N SER A 46 -7.06 17.23 7.50
CA SER A 46 -6.85 18.39 6.61
C SER A 46 -5.39 18.74 6.38
N ASP A 47 -4.53 18.48 7.36
CA ASP A 47 -3.09 18.71 7.28
C ASP A 47 -2.34 17.55 6.57
N GLY A 48 -3.07 16.50 6.15
CA GLY A 48 -2.52 15.37 5.40
C GLY A 48 -1.71 14.36 6.23
N PHE A 49 -1.88 14.34 7.56
CA PHE A 49 -1.33 13.26 8.39
C PHE A 49 -2.09 11.94 8.22
N ILE A 50 -3.32 12.01 7.75
CA ILE A 50 -4.18 10.88 7.43
C ILE A 50 -4.60 11.01 5.97
N ASP A 51 -4.04 10.14 5.12
CA ASP A 51 -4.38 10.10 3.68
C ASP A 51 -5.76 9.49 3.42
N GLY A 52 -6.28 8.70 4.36
CA GLY A 52 -7.59 8.06 4.23
C GLY A 52 -7.76 6.83 5.13
N TYR A 53 -8.93 6.24 5.02
CA TYR A 53 -9.31 5.04 5.75
C TYR A 53 -9.69 3.93 4.76
N ARG A 54 -9.18 2.73 4.98
CA ARG A 54 -9.52 1.58 4.13
C ARG A 54 -9.72 0.31 4.95
N ALA A 55 -10.58 -0.57 4.46
CA ALA A 55 -10.76 -1.88 5.05
C ALA A 55 -9.57 -2.79 4.75
N VAL A 56 -9.08 -3.52 5.73
CA VAL A 56 -8.08 -4.57 5.56
C VAL A 56 -8.81 -5.87 5.24
N LEU A 57 -8.70 -6.32 3.99
CA LEU A 57 -9.39 -7.51 3.50
C LEU A 57 -8.60 -8.80 3.79
N SER A 58 -9.32 -9.90 3.99
CA SER A 58 -8.74 -11.23 4.15
C SER A 58 -8.44 -11.86 2.78
N ARG A 59 -7.16 -11.95 2.40
CA ARG A 59 -6.76 -12.64 1.16
C ARG A 59 -7.23 -14.10 1.13
N LYS A 60 -7.20 -14.78 2.28
CA LYS A 60 -7.67 -16.16 2.42
C LYS A 60 -9.16 -16.29 2.07
N THR A 61 -10.00 -15.41 2.61
CA THR A 61 -11.45 -15.42 2.33
C THR A 61 -11.76 -15.01 0.90
N LEU A 62 -10.92 -14.18 0.27
CA LEU A 62 -11.02 -13.80 -1.13
C LEU A 62 -10.33 -14.82 -2.07
N GLU A 63 -9.85 -15.94 -1.54
CA GLU A 63 -9.16 -16.99 -2.30
C GLU A 63 -7.91 -16.51 -3.05
N LEU A 64 -7.27 -15.41 -2.62
CA LEU A 64 -6.04 -14.88 -3.18
C LEU A 64 -4.83 -15.54 -2.50
N GLY A 65 -4.58 -16.81 -2.86
CA GLY A 65 -3.58 -17.66 -2.21
C GLY A 65 -2.13 -17.33 -2.57
N VAL A 66 -1.90 -16.70 -3.72
CA VAL A 66 -0.55 -16.36 -4.21
C VAL A 66 -0.26 -14.89 -3.97
N VAL A 67 0.90 -14.62 -3.38
CA VAL A 67 1.54 -13.29 -3.35
C VAL A 67 2.88 -13.41 -4.01
N ALA A 68 3.15 -12.60 -5.01
CA ALA A 68 4.42 -12.53 -5.69
C ALA A 68 5.00 -11.11 -5.61
N PHE A 69 6.32 -11.03 -5.52
CA PHE A 69 7.07 -9.80 -5.70
C PHE A 69 7.79 -9.91 -7.04
N ALA A 70 7.43 -9.03 -7.99
CA ALA A 70 8.02 -9.02 -9.32
C ALA A 70 8.98 -7.84 -9.47
N GLN A 71 10.24 -8.15 -9.73
CA GLN A 71 11.25 -7.17 -10.13
C GLN A 71 11.16 -6.97 -11.64
N VAL A 72 10.90 -5.74 -12.06
CA VAL A 72 10.79 -5.37 -13.46
C VAL A 72 12.02 -4.58 -13.87
N ARG A 73 12.58 -4.90 -15.05
CA ARG A 73 13.70 -4.18 -15.67
C ARG A 73 13.32 -3.64 -17.03
N PHE A 74 13.82 -2.47 -17.31
CA PHE A 74 13.74 -1.80 -18.61
C PHE A 74 15.09 -1.90 -19.32
N SER A 75 15.10 -1.94 -20.66
CA SER A 75 16.36 -1.92 -21.43
C SER A 75 16.93 -0.52 -21.61
N VAL A 76 16.06 0.48 -21.57
CA VAL A 76 16.40 1.88 -21.79
C VAL A 76 15.71 2.72 -20.72
N HIS A 77 16.47 3.60 -20.08
CA HIS A 77 15.90 4.59 -19.15
C HIS A 77 15.26 5.74 -19.96
N ASP A 78 14.11 5.43 -20.58
CA ASP A 78 13.28 6.41 -21.28
C ASP A 78 12.13 6.84 -20.38
N ARG A 79 12.10 8.13 -20.06
CA ARG A 79 11.07 8.71 -19.21
C ARG A 79 9.67 8.52 -19.78
N ALA A 80 9.49 8.60 -21.09
CA ALA A 80 8.18 8.43 -21.71
C ALA A 80 7.65 6.99 -21.55
N LEU A 81 8.54 5.99 -21.62
CA LEU A 81 8.20 4.59 -21.35
C LEU A 81 7.85 4.37 -19.88
N SER A 82 8.62 4.96 -18.97
CA SER A 82 8.36 4.89 -17.53
C SER A 82 7.01 5.51 -17.18
N ASP A 83 6.74 6.72 -17.66
CA ASP A 83 5.46 7.42 -17.43
C ASP A 83 4.27 6.62 -18.01
N ARG A 84 4.47 5.94 -19.13
CA ARG A 84 3.44 5.09 -19.75
C ARG A 84 3.20 3.82 -18.93
N PHE A 85 4.25 3.13 -18.51
CA PHE A 85 4.18 1.96 -17.62
C PHE A 85 3.45 2.32 -16.32
N GLU A 86 3.85 3.41 -15.66
CA GLU A 86 3.26 3.86 -14.41
C GLU A 86 1.76 4.18 -14.54
N ARG A 87 1.32 4.73 -15.67
CA ARG A 87 -0.11 4.94 -15.93
C ARG A 87 -0.87 3.63 -16.14
N GLU A 88 -0.29 2.70 -16.92
CA GLU A 88 -0.96 1.44 -17.24
C GLU A 88 -1.16 0.55 -16.01
N ILE A 89 -0.18 0.49 -15.10
CA ILE A 89 -0.28 -0.33 -13.89
C ILE A 89 -1.36 0.15 -12.91
N GLN A 90 -1.73 1.44 -12.91
CA GLN A 90 -2.79 1.95 -12.04
C GLN A 90 -4.14 1.27 -12.31
N GLY A 91 -4.38 0.85 -13.54
CA GLY A 91 -5.60 0.15 -13.95
C GLY A 91 -5.61 -1.36 -13.70
N ILE A 92 -4.55 -1.95 -13.13
CA ILE A 92 -4.41 -3.39 -12.96
C ILE A 92 -4.64 -3.80 -11.50
N PRO A 93 -5.85 -4.29 -11.12
CA PRO A 93 -6.20 -4.55 -9.71
C PRO A 93 -5.36 -5.64 -9.04
N ARG A 94 -4.72 -6.52 -9.81
CA ARG A 94 -3.83 -7.57 -9.28
C ARG A 94 -2.50 -7.04 -8.79
N ILE A 95 -2.06 -5.88 -9.27
CA ILE A 95 -0.88 -5.17 -8.79
C ILE A 95 -1.33 -4.33 -7.59
N VAL A 96 -1.04 -4.81 -6.38
CA VAL A 96 -1.49 -4.16 -5.14
C VAL A 96 -0.54 -3.07 -4.65
N SER A 97 0.71 -3.11 -5.10
CA SER A 97 1.67 -2.01 -4.94
C SER A 97 2.73 -2.04 -6.05
N CYS A 98 3.29 -0.88 -6.36
CA CYS A 98 4.42 -0.70 -7.27
C CYS A 98 5.33 0.39 -6.72
N HIS A 99 6.61 0.11 -6.68
CA HIS A 99 7.64 1.05 -6.25
C HIS A 99 8.71 1.17 -7.33
N ASN A 100 9.09 2.39 -7.71
CA ASN A 100 10.34 2.62 -8.40
C ASN A 100 11.48 2.43 -7.38
N VAL A 101 12.47 1.63 -7.70
CA VAL A 101 13.50 1.21 -6.75
C VAL A 101 14.89 1.45 -7.30
N SER A 102 15.84 1.65 -6.41
CA SER A 102 17.26 1.66 -6.75
C SER A 102 17.81 0.23 -6.79
N GLY A 103 18.85 0.00 -7.58
CA GLY A 103 19.52 -1.32 -7.65
C GLY A 103 19.44 -1.94 -9.05
N THR A 104 19.28 -3.27 -9.10
CA THR A 104 19.30 -4.03 -10.35
C THR A 104 17.97 -4.06 -11.09
N ALA A 105 16.89 -3.66 -10.44
CA ALA A 105 15.55 -3.54 -11.01
C ALA A 105 15.12 -2.08 -11.03
N ASP A 106 14.25 -1.73 -11.96
CA ASP A 106 13.65 -0.39 -12.06
C ASP A 106 12.38 -0.27 -11.20
N TYR A 107 11.61 -1.36 -11.14
CA TYR A 107 10.37 -1.41 -10.34
C TYR A 107 10.25 -2.70 -9.56
N LEU A 108 9.65 -2.60 -8.38
CA LEU A 108 9.22 -3.71 -7.55
C LEU A 108 7.70 -3.67 -7.40
N LEU A 109 7.05 -4.73 -7.85
CA LEU A 109 5.60 -4.88 -7.79
C LEU A 109 5.23 -5.94 -6.78
N GLN A 110 4.16 -5.71 -6.04
CA GLN A 110 3.47 -6.76 -5.29
C GLN A 110 2.21 -7.17 -6.03
N ILE A 111 2.08 -8.45 -6.33
CA ILE A 111 1.01 -9.02 -7.17
C ILE A 111 0.28 -10.08 -6.37
N VAL A 112 -1.04 -10.15 -6.53
CA VAL A 112 -1.89 -11.20 -5.93
C VAL A 112 -2.59 -12.00 -7.02
N ALA A 113 -2.73 -13.31 -6.79
CA ALA A 113 -3.47 -14.22 -7.66
C ALA A 113 -4.11 -15.34 -6.83
N ARG A 114 -5.06 -16.06 -7.42
CA ARG A 114 -5.70 -17.20 -6.73
C ARG A 114 -4.74 -18.38 -6.61
N ASN A 115 -4.04 -18.69 -7.70
CA ASN A 115 -3.12 -19.83 -7.81
C ASN A 115 -1.94 -19.49 -8.74
N LEU A 116 -1.01 -20.42 -8.89
CA LEU A 116 0.19 -20.24 -9.73
C LEU A 116 -0.15 -20.21 -11.23
N ASP A 117 -1.15 -20.94 -11.69
CA ASP A 117 -1.56 -20.94 -13.09
C ASP A 117 -2.09 -19.56 -13.50
N GLU A 118 -2.96 -18.98 -12.66
CA GLU A 118 -3.47 -17.63 -12.87
C GLU A 118 -2.36 -16.58 -12.83
N TYR A 119 -1.39 -16.75 -11.93
CA TYR A 119 -0.20 -15.89 -11.89
C TYR A 119 0.65 -16.04 -13.16
N GLY A 120 0.87 -17.25 -13.63
CA GLY A 120 1.63 -17.51 -14.86
C GLY A 120 0.97 -16.89 -16.10
N ILE A 121 -0.35 -16.99 -16.22
CA ILE A 121 -1.13 -16.32 -17.27
C ILE A 121 -0.95 -14.81 -17.18
N PHE A 122 -1.12 -14.23 -16.00
CA PHE A 122 -0.94 -12.80 -15.77
C PHE A 122 0.46 -12.30 -16.13
N MET A 123 1.48 -13.04 -15.77
CA MET A 123 2.88 -12.75 -16.12
C MET A 123 3.09 -12.70 -17.63
N ARG A 124 2.58 -13.71 -18.36
CA ARG A 124 2.78 -13.84 -19.78
C ARG A 124 1.99 -12.80 -20.56
N ASP A 125 0.69 -12.68 -20.25
CA ASP A 125 -0.28 -11.99 -21.09
C ASP A 125 -0.45 -10.50 -20.70
N VAL A 126 -0.03 -10.12 -19.50
CA VAL A 126 -0.16 -8.75 -19.00
C VAL A 126 1.21 -8.14 -18.66
N LEU A 127 1.90 -8.67 -17.65
CA LEU A 127 3.05 -7.97 -17.09
C LEU A 127 4.19 -7.80 -18.10
N ARG A 128 4.49 -8.86 -18.88
CA ARG A 128 5.53 -8.82 -19.92
C ARG A 128 5.18 -7.99 -21.15
N THR A 129 3.91 -7.61 -21.30
CA THR A 129 3.45 -6.80 -22.44
C THR A 129 3.39 -5.31 -22.10
N LEU A 130 3.63 -4.95 -20.84
CA LEU A 130 3.65 -3.55 -20.42
C LEU A 130 4.79 -2.77 -21.08
N PRO A 131 4.57 -1.49 -21.35
CA PRO A 131 5.57 -0.62 -22.00
C PRO A 131 6.92 -0.64 -21.28
N GLY A 132 8.00 -0.79 -22.02
CA GLY A 132 9.36 -0.74 -21.50
C GLY A 132 9.85 -1.99 -20.78
N VAL A 133 8.98 -2.92 -20.44
CA VAL A 133 9.35 -4.16 -19.72
C VAL A 133 10.17 -5.08 -20.63
N THR A 134 11.39 -5.39 -20.20
CA THR A 134 12.30 -6.30 -20.92
C THR A 134 12.62 -7.55 -20.15
N ALA A 135 12.61 -7.47 -18.84
CA ALA A 135 12.81 -8.63 -17.98
C ALA A 135 11.95 -8.52 -16.73
N VAL A 136 11.45 -9.65 -16.27
CA VAL A 136 10.72 -9.78 -15.01
C VAL A 136 11.26 -10.97 -14.25
N GLU A 137 11.66 -10.74 -13.02
CA GLU A 137 12.04 -11.77 -12.07
C GLU A 137 11.02 -11.84 -10.95
N SER A 138 10.50 -13.02 -10.66
CA SER A 138 9.42 -13.22 -9.69
C SER A 138 9.90 -13.97 -8.46
N MET A 139 9.57 -13.43 -7.30
CA MET A 139 9.74 -14.09 -6.00
C MET A 139 8.37 -14.39 -5.42
N LEU A 140 8.10 -15.66 -5.10
CA LEU A 140 6.85 -16.05 -4.47
C LEU A 140 6.98 -15.95 -2.95
N SER A 141 6.03 -15.30 -2.30
CA SER A 141 5.95 -15.29 -0.85
C SER A 141 5.50 -16.66 -0.34
N LEU A 142 6.36 -17.34 0.39
CA LEU A 142 6.01 -18.62 1.02
C LEU A 142 5.06 -18.43 2.20
N ARG A 143 5.25 -17.36 2.95
CA ARG A 143 4.35 -16.93 4.04
C ARG A 143 4.56 -15.46 4.38
N GLU A 144 3.52 -14.80 4.83
CA GLU A 144 3.60 -13.48 5.42
C GLU A 144 4.07 -13.59 6.86
N VAL A 145 5.26 -13.08 7.16
CA VAL A 145 5.85 -13.11 8.51
C VAL A 145 5.37 -11.95 9.36
N LYS A 146 5.24 -10.78 8.74
CA LYS A 146 4.72 -9.56 9.36
C LYS A 146 3.79 -8.87 8.39
N ARG A 147 2.56 -8.66 8.80
CA ARG A 147 1.62 -7.81 8.06
C ARG A 147 2.01 -6.35 8.26
N ASP A 148 1.68 -5.51 7.28
CA ASP A 148 1.80 -4.06 7.44
C ASP A 148 1.09 -3.61 8.73
N GLY A 149 1.87 -3.14 9.68
CA GLY A 149 1.42 -2.75 11.03
C GLY A 149 1.23 -1.24 11.18
N GLY A 150 1.32 -0.51 10.07
CA GLY A 150 1.28 0.95 10.05
C GLY A 150 2.65 1.60 10.17
N LEU A 151 2.67 2.91 10.01
CA LEU A 151 3.88 3.73 10.07
C LEU A 151 4.29 4.02 11.52
N PRO A 152 5.59 4.09 11.83
CA PRO A 152 6.02 4.65 13.10
C PRO A 152 5.62 6.13 13.16
N VAL A 153 4.92 6.51 14.22
CA VAL A 153 4.55 7.91 14.46
C VAL A 153 5.68 8.55 15.26
N PRO A 154 6.42 9.54 14.70
CA PRO A 154 7.61 10.15 15.32
C PRO A 154 7.28 11.02 16.54
#